data_60ee0db39f84970f3c7a342d993b9206
#
_entry.id   60ee0db39f84970f3c7a342d993b9206
#
_cell.length_a   1.000
_cell.length_b   1.000
_cell.length_c   1.000
_cell.angle_alpha   90.00
_cell.angle_beta   90.00
_cell.angle_gamma   90.00
#
_symmetry.space_group_name_H-M   'P 1'
#
loop_
_entity.id
_entity.type
_entity.pdbx_description
1 polymer ?
#
loop_
_entity_poly.entity_id
_entity_poly.type
_entity_poly.pdbx_seq_one_letter_code
_entity_poly.pdbx_strand_id
1 'polypeptide(L)'
;LSNVRALRWVAAVYVWVFRGLPALVILFFAFFWVGRELNLTSFQAAILGLGVSSGAYKAEIIRAGIMAVDSGQREAADALAMTRTQSMRRIILPQGIRVMIPNYVSNATLLFKSTSLATVIGLNELTGRSRQLANSTFQPIEILTAAGVIYLVVTSVLVGAQVLLERRYAVKG
;
A
#
# COMPACT_ATOMS: atom_id res chain seq x y z
N LEU A 1 12.71 -10.47 10.11
CA LEU A 1 12.39 -10.22 11.52
C LEU A 1 12.02 -11.49 12.32
N SER A 2 11.51 -12.54 11.66
CA SER A 2 11.23 -13.83 12.29
C SER A 2 12.51 -14.68 12.44
N ASN A 3 12.63 -15.44 13.54
CA ASN A 3 13.70 -16.41 13.73
C ASN A 3 13.46 -17.70 12.94
N VAL A 4 12.24 -17.95 12.48
CA VAL A 4 11.88 -19.15 11.73
C VAL A 4 12.27 -18.96 10.26
N ARG A 5 13.22 -19.76 9.78
CA ARG A 5 13.72 -19.70 8.38
C ARG A 5 12.60 -19.82 7.34
N ALA A 6 11.68 -20.76 7.55
CA ALA A 6 10.56 -20.97 6.62
C ALA A 6 9.69 -19.72 6.47
N LEU A 7 9.32 -19.07 7.58
CA LEU A 7 8.51 -17.84 7.54
C LEU A 7 9.24 -16.68 6.84
N ARG A 8 10.57 -16.57 7.00
CA ARG A 8 11.36 -15.57 6.28
C ARG A 8 11.35 -15.81 4.78
N TRP A 9 11.50 -17.06 4.36
CA TRP A 9 11.46 -17.42 2.95
C TRP A 9 10.10 -17.17 2.33
N VAL A 10 9.00 -17.59 2.97
CA VAL A 10 7.63 -17.33 2.51
C VAL A 10 7.39 -15.83 2.38
N ALA A 11 7.74 -15.04 3.39
CA ALA A 11 7.58 -13.59 3.36
C ALA A 11 8.44 -12.94 2.25
N ALA A 12 9.67 -13.41 2.05
CA ALA A 12 10.56 -12.89 1.00
C ALA A 12 10.01 -13.19 -0.40
N VAL A 13 9.54 -14.42 -0.64
CA VAL A 13 8.92 -14.82 -1.91
C VAL A 13 7.64 -14.00 -2.15
N TYR A 14 6.78 -13.86 -1.14
CA TYR A 14 5.58 -13.04 -1.24
C TYR A 14 5.92 -11.60 -1.65
N VAL A 15 6.83 -10.96 -0.94
CA VAL A 15 7.22 -9.57 -1.23
C VAL A 15 7.88 -9.47 -2.62
N TRP A 16 8.74 -10.40 -2.98
CA TRP A 16 9.41 -10.42 -4.26
C TRP A 16 8.42 -10.56 -5.42
N VAL A 17 7.49 -11.51 -5.35
CA VAL A 17 6.48 -11.74 -6.40
C VAL A 17 5.55 -10.54 -6.55
N PHE A 18 4.90 -10.11 -5.44
CA PHE A 18 3.85 -9.10 -5.52
C PHE A 18 4.35 -7.66 -5.65
N ARG A 19 5.63 -7.41 -5.47
CA ARG A 19 6.27 -6.14 -5.85
C ARG A 19 6.90 -6.17 -7.23
N GLY A 20 7.24 -7.35 -7.74
CA GLY A 20 7.81 -7.53 -9.07
C GLY A 20 6.77 -7.56 -10.20
N LEU A 21 5.52 -7.89 -9.88
CA LEU A 21 4.45 -7.95 -10.87
C LEU A 21 3.69 -6.62 -10.95
N PRO A 22 3.31 -6.18 -12.18
CA PRO A 22 2.40 -5.03 -12.35
C PRO A 22 1.05 -5.28 -11.65
N ALA A 23 0.52 -4.26 -10.97
CA ALA A 23 -0.76 -4.36 -10.27
C ALA A 23 -1.91 -4.81 -11.20
N LEU A 24 -1.89 -4.38 -12.46
CA LEU A 24 -2.87 -4.80 -13.47
C LEU A 24 -2.82 -6.31 -13.72
N VAL A 25 -1.63 -6.91 -13.78
CA VAL A 25 -1.45 -8.35 -13.99
C VAL A 25 -1.98 -9.13 -12.79
N ILE A 26 -1.67 -8.66 -11.57
CA ILE A 26 -2.18 -9.25 -10.33
C ILE A 26 -3.71 -9.19 -10.31
N LEU A 27 -4.29 -8.07 -10.74
CA LEU A 27 -5.74 -7.88 -10.81
C LEU A 27 -6.40 -8.85 -11.80
N PHE A 28 -5.79 -9.09 -12.96
CA PHE A 28 -6.26 -10.08 -13.92
C PHE A 28 -6.21 -11.50 -13.35
N PHE A 29 -5.11 -11.88 -12.70
CA PHE A 29 -5.03 -13.18 -12.02
C PHE A 29 -6.10 -13.32 -10.91
N ALA A 30 -6.29 -12.27 -10.12
CA ALA A 30 -7.29 -12.27 -9.06
C ALA A 30 -8.73 -12.42 -9.61
N PHE A 31 -9.02 -11.86 -10.78
CA PHE A 31 -10.36 -11.92 -11.37
C PHE A 31 -10.58 -13.16 -12.24
N PHE A 32 -9.70 -13.40 -13.23
CA PHE A 32 -9.94 -14.46 -14.24
C PHE A 32 -9.56 -15.85 -13.76
N TRP A 33 -8.63 -15.97 -12.80
CA TRP A 33 -8.25 -17.27 -12.27
C TRP A 33 -8.87 -17.50 -10.90
N VAL A 34 -8.42 -16.79 -9.87
CA VAL A 34 -8.92 -17.01 -8.49
C VAL A 34 -10.40 -16.68 -8.38
N GLY A 35 -10.85 -15.59 -9.01
CA GLY A 35 -12.23 -15.14 -9.00
C GLY A 35 -13.17 -16.12 -9.65
N ARG A 36 -12.74 -16.76 -10.73
CA ARG A 36 -13.53 -17.80 -11.40
C ARG A 36 -13.71 -19.04 -10.53
N GLU A 37 -12.63 -19.54 -9.92
CA GLU A 37 -12.68 -20.73 -9.07
C GLU A 37 -13.50 -20.51 -7.78
N LEU A 38 -13.43 -19.30 -7.23
CA LEU A 38 -14.11 -18.95 -5.98
C LEU A 38 -15.43 -18.19 -6.18
N ASN A 39 -15.89 -18.01 -7.43
CA ASN A 39 -17.09 -17.24 -7.79
C ASN A 39 -17.09 -15.82 -7.20
N LEU A 40 -15.95 -15.12 -7.26
CA LEU A 40 -15.83 -13.77 -6.75
C LEU A 40 -16.44 -12.74 -7.71
N THR A 41 -17.10 -11.74 -7.15
CA THR A 41 -17.49 -10.55 -7.92
C THR A 41 -16.27 -9.72 -8.31
N SER A 42 -16.40 -8.84 -9.32
CA SER A 42 -15.34 -7.90 -9.71
C SER A 42 -14.82 -7.07 -8.52
N PHE A 43 -15.72 -6.69 -7.60
CA PHE A 43 -15.35 -5.94 -6.39
C PHE A 43 -14.48 -6.77 -5.45
N GLN A 44 -14.86 -8.02 -5.17
CA GLN A 44 -14.08 -8.93 -4.33
C GLN A 44 -12.72 -9.26 -4.93
N ALA A 45 -12.67 -9.51 -6.24
CA ALA A 45 -11.43 -9.74 -6.97
C ALA A 45 -10.51 -8.51 -6.96
N ALA A 46 -11.09 -7.29 -7.07
CA ALA A 46 -10.33 -6.05 -6.94
C ALA A 46 -9.73 -5.89 -5.54
N ILE A 47 -10.50 -6.15 -4.48
CA ILE A 47 -10.00 -6.13 -3.10
C ILE A 47 -8.88 -7.15 -2.92
N LEU A 48 -9.05 -8.37 -3.41
CA LEU A 48 -8.05 -9.42 -3.31
C LEU A 48 -6.74 -9.00 -4.03
N GLY A 49 -6.83 -8.65 -5.31
CA GLY A 49 -5.65 -8.36 -6.14
C GLY A 49 -4.89 -7.11 -5.67
N LEU A 50 -5.59 -5.99 -5.48
CA LEU A 50 -4.98 -4.75 -5.00
C LEU A 50 -4.55 -4.86 -3.53
N GLY A 51 -5.30 -5.58 -2.72
CA GLY A 51 -4.98 -5.82 -1.31
C GLY A 51 -3.70 -6.63 -1.12
N VAL A 52 -3.56 -7.73 -1.85
CA VAL A 52 -2.36 -8.59 -1.80
C VAL A 52 -1.15 -7.81 -2.31
N SER A 53 -1.27 -7.09 -3.42
CA SER A 53 -0.20 -6.24 -3.93
C SER A 53 0.20 -5.16 -2.91
N SER A 54 -0.76 -4.38 -2.40
CA SER A 54 -0.51 -3.34 -1.41
C SER A 54 0.07 -3.89 -0.10
N GLY A 55 -0.34 -5.09 0.31
CA GLY A 55 0.19 -5.79 1.47
C GLY A 55 1.70 -6.06 1.38
N ALA A 56 2.19 -6.43 0.20
CA ALA A 56 3.61 -6.65 -0.05
C ALA A 56 4.43 -5.35 0.09
N TYR A 57 3.92 -4.23 -0.43
CA TYR A 57 4.55 -2.92 -0.24
C TYR A 57 4.54 -2.48 1.23
N LYS A 58 3.43 -2.67 1.94
CA LYS A 58 3.30 -2.33 3.37
C LYS A 58 4.23 -3.18 4.24
N ALA A 59 4.38 -4.46 3.94
CA ALA A 59 5.32 -5.33 4.64
C ALA A 59 6.76 -4.80 4.52
N GLU A 60 7.16 -4.33 3.34
CA GLU A 60 8.47 -3.76 3.12
C GLU A 60 8.64 -2.39 3.79
N ILE A 61 7.62 -1.54 3.79
CA ILE A 61 7.63 -0.26 4.53
C ILE A 61 7.87 -0.51 6.02
N ILE A 62 7.16 -1.48 6.60
CA ILE A 62 7.33 -1.85 8.02
C ILE A 62 8.74 -2.40 8.26
N ARG A 63 9.23 -3.28 7.38
CA ARG A 63 10.59 -3.83 7.50
C ARG A 63 11.64 -2.72 7.45
N ALA A 64 11.53 -1.83 6.47
CA ALA A 64 12.46 -0.71 6.29
C ALA A 64 12.44 0.25 7.48
N GLY A 65 11.26 0.59 8.01
CA GLY A 65 11.13 1.46 9.17
C GLY A 65 11.73 0.86 10.45
N ILE A 66 11.59 -0.45 10.66
CA ILE A 66 12.25 -1.14 11.79
C ILE A 66 13.78 -1.17 11.60
N MET A 67 14.25 -1.32 10.38
CA MET A 67 15.69 -1.36 10.09
C MET A 67 16.34 0.02 10.07
N ALA A 68 15.58 1.09 9.90
CA ALA A 68 16.06 2.46 9.94
C ALA A 68 16.41 2.96 11.34
N VAL A 69 15.98 2.24 12.39
CA VAL A 69 16.36 2.56 13.76
C VAL A 69 17.81 2.19 13.99
N ASP A 70 18.58 3.14 14.51
CA ASP A 70 20.01 3.00 14.76
C ASP A 70 20.33 1.72 15.57
N SER A 71 21.42 1.03 15.21
CA SER A 71 21.82 -0.21 15.88
C SER A 71 22.19 0.01 17.34
N GLY A 72 22.75 1.17 17.68
CA GLY A 72 23.08 1.56 19.04
C GLY A 72 21.88 1.56 19.97
N GLN A 73 20.66 1.81 19.46
CA GLN A 73 19.43 1.72 20.24
C GLN A 73 19.13 0.27 20.67
N ARG A 74 19.49 -0.71 19.83
CA ARG A 74 19.35 -2.13 20.14
C ARG A 74 20.43 -2.58 21.13
N GLU A 75 21.68 -2.16 20.91
CA GLU A 75 22.79 -2.42 21.80
C GLU A 75 22.54 -1.85 23.19
N ALA A 76 22.04 -0.61 23.29
CA ALA A 76 21.67 0.00 24.56
C ALA A 76 20.52 -0.77 25.27
N ALA A 77 19.54 -1.24 24.51
CA ALA A 77 18.46 -2.07 25.07
C ALA A 77 18.99 -3.40 25.62
N ASP A 78 19.92 -4.03 24.90
CA ASP A 78 20.55 -5.28 25.33
C ASP A 78 21.42 -5.05 26.59
N ALA A 79 22.15 -3.93 26.67
CA ALA A 79 22.92 -3.55 27.84
C ALA A 79 22.05 -3.33 29.09
N LEU A 80 20.80 -2.89 28.91
CA LEU A 80 19.78 -2.77 29.94
C LEU A 80 19.04 -4.08 30.26
N ALA A 81 19.53 -5.21 29.73
CA ALA A 81 18.92 -6.54 29.86
C ALA A 81 17.43 -6.58 29.45
N MET A 82 17.02 -5.73 28.49
CA MET A 82 15.65 -5.73 27.97
C MET A 82 15.40 -6.98 27.12
N THR A 83 14.25 -7.59 27.32
CA THR A 83 13.82 -8.66 26.42
C THR A 83 13.57 -8.11 25.03
N ARG A 84 13.67 -8.96 24.01
CA ARG A 84 13.44 -8.59 22.61
C ARG A 84 12.07 -7.89 22.38
N THR A 85 11.04 -8.35 23.11
CA THR A 85 9.71 -7.77 23.04
C THR A 85 9.67 -6.37 23.69
N GLN A 86 10.37 -6.19 24.82
CA GLN A 86 10.47 -4.89 25.48
C GLN A 86 11.23 -3.88 24.61
N SER A 87 12.39 -4.27 24.08
CA SER A 87 13.16 -3.45 23.14
C SER A 87 12.32 -3.06 21.92
N MET A 88 11.65 -4.04 21.29
CA MET A 88 10.79 -3.76 20.14
C MET A 88 9.66 -2.78 20.44
N ARG A 89 8.92 -2.98 21.54
CA ARG A 89 7.73 -2.16 21.85
C ARG A 89 8.07 -0.79 22.40
N ARG A 90 9.14 -0.67 23.21
CA ARG A 90 9.45 0.56 23.95
C ARG A 90 10.44 1.47 23.22
N ILE A 91 11.32 0.91 22.37
CA ILE A 91 12.42 1.65 21.75
C ILE A 91 12.27 1.64 20.23
N ILE A 92 12.26 0.46 19.60
CA ILE A 92 12.40 0.33 18.15
C ILE A 92 11.11 0.75 17.44
N LEU A 93 9.96 0.22 17.84
CA LEU A 93 8.71 0.48 17.17
C LEU A 93 8.28 1.94 17.22
N PRO A 94 8.35 2.66 18.36
CA PRO A 94 8.01 4.08 18.41
C PRO A 94 8.89 4.97 17.52
N GLN A 95 10.16 4.63 17.37
CA GLN A 95 11.09 5.33 16.46
C GLN A 95 10.81 4.94 14.99
N GLY A 96 10.70 3.63 14.72
CA GLY A 96 10.42 3.11 13.38
C GLY A 96 9.11 3.61 12.78
N ILE A 97 8.04 3.77 13.58
CA ILE A 97 6.75 4.30 13.12
C ILE A 97 6.91 5.68 12.48
N ARG A 98 7.78 6.54 13.01
CA ARG A 98 8.02 7.87 12.45
C ARG A 98 8.51 7.81 11.00
N VAL A 99 9.35 6.82 10.69
CA VAL A 99 9.85 6.56 9.34
C VAL A 99 8.81 5.85 8.47
N MET A 100 7.97 5.00 9.06
CA MET A 100 6.95 4.25 8.34
C MET A 100 5.79 5.12 7.87
N ILE A 101 5.31 6.06 8.69
CA ILE A 101 4.08 6.84 8.43
C ILE A 101 4.11 7.55 7.07
N PRO A 102 5.14 8.33 6.69
CA PRO A 102 5.18 9.01 5.40
C PRO A 102 5.06 8.03 4.23
N ASN A 103 5.86 6.96 4.28
CA ASN A 103 5.88 5.95 3.24
C ASN A 103 4.55 5.18 3.15
N TYR A 104 3.88 4.96 4.29
CA TYR A 104 2.58 4.30 4.35
C TYR A 104 1.49 5.15 3.68
N VAL A 105 1.48 6.47 3.92
CA VAL A 105 0.53 7.40 3.30
C VAL A 105 0.79 7.54 1.80
N SER A 106 2.07 7.63 1.39
CA SER A 106 2.47 7.61 -0.03
C SER A 106 1.96 6.34 -0.73
N ASN A 107 2.12 5.18 -0.10
CA ASN A 107 1.61 3.92 -0.64
C ASN A 107 0.08 3.87 -0.68
N ALA A 108 -0.61 4.43 0.33
CA ALA A 108 -2.07 4.54 0.32
C ALA A 108 -2.57 5.43 -0.83
N THR A 109 -1.88 6.54 -1.11
CA THR A 109 -2.17 7.43 -2.23
C THR A 109 -1.98 6.73 -3.58
N LEU A 110 -0.92 5.93 -3.71
CA LEU A 110 -0.68 5.10 -4.90
C LEU A 110 -1.78 4.04 -5.07
N LEU A 111 -2.15 3.36 -3.98
CA LEU A 111 -3.24 2.37 -3.99
C LEU A 111 -4.57 3.01 -4.41
N PHE A 112 -4.90 4.19 -3.88
CA PHE A 112 -6.10 4.93 -4.29
C PHE A 112 -6.12 5.18 -5.81
N LYS A 113 -5.02 5.64 -6.40
CA LYS A 113 -4.95 5.80 -7.87
C LYS A 113 -5.05 4.46 -8.61
N SER A 114 -4.48 3.41 -8.06
CA SER A 114 -4.51 2.06 -8.66
C SER A 114 -5.91 1.43 -8.67
N THR A 115 -6.87 1.94 -7.88
CA THR A 115 -8.26 1.48 -7.94
C THR A 115 -8.89 1.72 -9.32
N SER A 116 -8.42 2.71 -10.08
CA SER A 116 -8.83 2.96 -11.46
C SER A 116 -8.58 1.76 -12.40
N LEU A 117 -7.58 0.93 -12.10
CA LEU A 117 -7.31 -0.28 -12.86
C LEU A 117 -8.44 -1.31 -12.77
N ALA A 118 -9.27 -1.25 -11.71
CA ALA A 118 -10.37 -2.19 -11.54
C ALA A 118 -11.48 -2.04 -12.60
N THR A 119 -11.49 -0.93 -13.35
CA THR A 119 -12.39 -0.77 -14.52
C THR A 119 -12.18 -1.85 -15.57
N VAL A 120 -10.95 -2.40 -15.72
CA VAL A 120 -10.64 -3.41 -16.74
C VAL A 120 -11.25 -4.79 -16.44
N ILE A 121 -11.63 -5.04 -15.19
CA ILE A 121 -12.35 -6.24 -14.76
C ILE A 121 -13.84 -5.99 -14.57
N GLY A 122 -14.36 -4.91 -15.17
CA GLY A 122 -15.78 -4.56 -15.17
C GLY A 122 -16.29 -3.89 -13.88
N LEU A 123 -15.41 -3.42 -13.00
CA LEU A 123 -15.83 -2.66 -11.83
C LEU A 123 -16.20 -1.23 -12.21
N ASN A 124 -17.42 -0.82 -11.85
CA ASN A 124 -17.93 0.54 -12.08
C ASN A 124 -17.48 1.50 -10.95
N GLU A 125 -16.17 1.78 -10.91
CA GLU A 125 -15.57 2.83 -10.09
C GLU A 125 -15.55 4.19 -10.87
N LEU A 126 -14.89 5.22 -10.34
CA LEU A 126 -14.89 6.56 -10.95
C LEU A 126 -14.47 6.54 -12.42
N THR A 127 -13.37 5.87 -12.78
CA THR A 127 -12.87 5.80 -14.16
C THR A 127 -13.83 5.03 -15.06
N GLY A 128 -14.35 3.90 -14.58
CA GLY A 128 -15.33 3.08 -15.31
C GLY A 128 -16.62 3.84 -15.58
N ARG A 129 -17.14 4.55 -14.58
CA ARG A 129 -18.32 5.41 -14.75
C ARG A 129 -18.07 6.57 -15.69
N SER A 130 -16.94 7.22 -15.59
CA SER A 130 -16.55 8.32 -16.48
C SER A 130 -16.45 7.84 -17.92
N ARG A 131 -15.87 6.65 -18.17
CA ARG A 131 -15.81 6.07 -19.52
C ARG A 131 -17.21 5.75 -20.08
N GLN A 132 -18.10 5.18 -19.27
CA GLN A 132 -19.48 4.93 -19.68
C GLN A 132 -20.19 6.23 -20.06
N LEU A 133 -20.07 7.28 -19.24
CA LEU A 133 -20.67 8.57 -19.49
C LEU A 133 -20.06 9.24 -20.73
N ALA A 134 -18.75 9.21 -20.88
CA ALA A 134 -18.04 9.74 -22.04
C ALA A 134 -18.52 9.10 -23.35
N ASN A 135 -18.74 7.78 -23.34
CA ASN A 135 -19.24 7.05 -24.49
C ASN A 135 -20.72 7.40 -24.81
N SER A 136 -21.56 7.57 -23.78
CA SER A 136 -22.98 7.88 -23.97
C SER A 136 -23.25 9.34 -24.39
N THR A 137 -22.37 10.26 -23.97
CA THR A 137 -22.50 11.70 -24.28
C THR A 137 -21.65 12.14 -25.46
N PHE A 138 -20.75 11.29 -25.97
CA PHE A 138 -19.74 11.62 -26.97
C PHE A 138 -18.83 12.80 -26.58
N GLN A 139 -18.58 12.99 -25.25
CA GLN A 139 -17.77 14.07 -24.68
C GLN A 139 -16.63 13.48 -23.84
N PRO A 140 -15.68 12.73 -24.43
CA PRO A 140 -14.66 12.03 -23.67
C PRO A 140 -13.67 12.98 -22.98
N ILE A 141 -13.33 14.10 -23.59
CA ILE A 141 -12.33 15.04 -23.04
C ILE A 141 -12.88 15.69 -21.78
N GLU A 142 -14.09 16.22 -21.83
CA GLU A 142 -14.74 16.89 -20.71
C GLU A 142 -14.94 15.97 -19.52
N ILE A 143 -15.48 14.79 -19.78
CA ILE A 143 -15.80 13.80 -18.73
C ILE A 143 -14.51 13.23 -18.08
N LEU A 144 -13.53 12.86 -18.89
CA LEU A 144 -12.28 12.31 -18.35
C LEU A 144 -11.43 13.38 -17.65
N THR A 145 -11.51 14.64 -18.11
CA THR A 145 -10.90 15.77 -17.40
C THR A 145 -11.56 15.97 -16.03
N ALA A 146 -12.88 15.93 -15.95
CA ALA A 146 -13.61 16.03 -14.69
C ALA A 146 -13.21 14.90 -13.72
N ALA A 147 -13.11 13.66 -14.22
CA ALA A 147 -12.61 12.54 -13.41
C ALA A 147 -11.18 12.76 -12.92
N GLY A 148 -10.30 13.26 -13.79
CA GLY A 148 -8.92 13.64 -13.44
C GLY A 148 -8.87 14.70 -12.34
N VAL A 149 -9.72 15.71 -12.40
CA VAL A 149 -9.84 16.74 -11.34
C VAL A 149 -10.28 16.11 -10.01
N ILE A 150 -11.25 15.19 -10.02
CA ILE A 150 -11.68 14.49 -8.79
C ILE A 150 -10.51 13.69 -8.20
N TYR A 151 -9.76 12.92 -9.02
CA TYR A 151 -8.55 12.21 -8.54
C TYR A 151 -7.53 13.18 -7.99
N LEU A 152 -7.30 14.31 -8.64
CA LEU A 152 -6.36 15.34 -8.19
C LEU A 152 -6.75 15.91 -6.83
N VAL A 153 -8.03 16.28 -6.65
CA VAL A 153 -8.54 16.82 -5.38
C VAL A 153 -8.35 15.81 -4.24
N VAL A 154 -8.81 14.57 -4.41
CA VAL A 154 -8.67 13.53 -3.38
C VAL A 154 -7.19 13.24 -3.09
N THR A 155 -6.36 13.13 -4.13
CA THR A 155 -4.92 12.91 -3.96
C THR A 155 -4.26 14.07 -3.24
N SER A 156 -4.65 15.32 -3.53
CA SER A 156 -4.11 16.51 -2.86
C SER A 156 -4.45 16.52 -1.37
N VAL A 157 -5.65 16.09 -0.99
CA VAL A 157 -6.03 15.93 0.42
C VAL A 157 -5.16 14.88 1.11
N LEU A 158 -4.93 13.72 0.46
CA LEU A 158 -4.08 12.66 1.01
C LEU A 158 -2.62 13.13 1.16
N VAL A 159 -2.08 13.82 0.16
CA VAL A 159 -0.71 14.40 0.21
C VAL A 159 -0.62 15.48 1.28
N GLY A 160 -1.64 16.35 1.40
CA GLY A 160 -1.70 17.34 2.48
C GLY A 160 -1.68 16.69 3.87
N ALA A 161 -2.47 15.63 4.07
CA ALA A 161 -2.44 14.84 5.29
C ALA A 161 -1.06 14.21 5.55
N GLN A 162 -0.40 13.71 4.50
CA GLN A 162 0.97 13.19 4.59
C GLN A 162 1.95 14.25 5.10
N VAL A 163 1.96 15.44 4.49
CA VAL A 163 2.85 16.54 4.89
C VAL A 163 2.62 16.95 6.35
N LEU A 164 1.36 17.00 6.78
CA LEU A 164 1.04 17.29 8.18
C LEU A 164 1.57 16.23 9.14
N LEU A 165 1.42 14.95 8.78
CA LEU A 165 1.96 13.83 9.55
C LEU A 165 3.49 13.84 9.57
N GLU A 166 4.14 14.10 8.43
CA GLU A 166 5.59 14.22 8.35
C GLU A 166 6.12 15.32 9.30
N ARG A 167 5.50 16.50 9.27
CA ARG A 167 5.88 17.60 10.18
C ARG A 167 5.72 17.24 11.65
N ARG A 168 4.65 16.48 11.99
CA ARG A 168 4.39 16.06 13.37
C ARG A 168 5.34 14.98 13.86
N TYR A 169 5.79 14.10 12.98
CA TYR A 169 6.66 12.95 13.29
C TYR A 169 8.11 13.14 12.84
N ALA A 170 8.44 14.30 12.21
CA ALA A 170 9.82 14.62 11.87
C ALA A 170 10.71 14.53 13.10
N VAL A 171 11.77 13.76 13.00
CA VAL A 171 12.82 13.74 14.01
C VAL A 171 13.52 15.10 13.92
N LYS A 172 13.31 15.97 14.92
CA LYS A 172 14.17 17.13 15.09
C LYS A 172 15.56 16.59 15.45
N GLY A 173 16.47 16.63 14.46
CA GLY A 173 17.90 16.41 14.68
C GLY A 173 18.48 17.47 15.60
#